data_1948ee867b3cf191d2f768c322a8a2bc
#
_entry.id   1948ee867b3cf191d2f768c322a8a2bc
#
_cell.length_a   1.000
_cell.length_b   1.000
_cell.length_c   1.000
_cell.angle_alpha   90.00
_cell.angle_beta   90.00
_cell.angle_gamma   90.00
#
_symmetry.space_group_name_H-M   'P 1'
#
loop_
_entity.id
_entity.type
_entity.pdbx_description
1 polymer ?
#
loop_
_entity_poly.entity_id
_entity_poly.type
_entity_poly.pdbx_seq_one_letter_code
_entity_poly.pdbx_strand_id
1 'polypeptide(L)'
;GNVSFYNGTNKKNINPTPVIGGVGLINKLSKPIGLNFKKNKSIIIIIGKTFGHLEQSCFLKENYSINDGMPPEVNLLNEKNNGDTVLKLIQDNLVLSSHDISNGGLIVALAEMSIYSNYGVKIHKPKKLTNLFEYFFGEDQGRYLLEIESKNFSEIEKRLRNSNIYYENIGFTQENYLEIEDELKISNKDLFKINNEWFNKY
;
A
#
# COMPACT_ATOMS: atom_id res chain seq x y z
N GLY A 1 -9.98 23.30 -17.02
CA GLY A 1 -10.09 22.01 -17.64
C GLY A 1 -11.31 21.88 -18.51
N ASN A 2 -11.32 20.90 -19.36
CA ASN A 2 -12.46 20.58 -20.22
C ASN A 2 -13.32 19.53 -19.49
N VAL A 3 -14.57 19.92 -19.18
CA VAL A 3 -15.55 19.04 -18.53
C VAL A 3 -16.72 18.85 -19.47
N SER A 4 -17.05 17.61 -19.81
CA SER A 4 -18.23 17.25 -20.58
C SER A 4 -19.19 16.44 -19.70
N PHE A 5 -20.43 16.89 -19.58
CA PHE A 5 -21.49 16.17 -18.86
C PHE A 5 -22.29 15.22 -19.78
N TYR A 6 -22.03 15.27 -21.08
CA TYR A 6 -22.68 14.36 -22.03
C TYR A 6 -21.69 13.25 -22.43
N ASN A 7 -21.86 12.09 -21.82
CA ASN A 7 -21.03 10.93 -22.06
C ASN A 7 -21.91 9.73 -22.42
N GLY A 8 -22.03 9.47 -23.70
CA GLY A 8 -22.76 8.31 -24.19
C GLY A 8 -22.17 7.82 -25.52
N THR A 9 -21.99 6.53 -25.64
CA THR A 9 -21.59 5.88 -26.90
C THR A 9 -22.43 4.63 -27.09
N ASN A 10 -23.04 4.50 -28.30
CA ASN A 10 -23.83 3.33 -28.67
C ASN A 10 -24.92 2.93 -27.64
N LYS A 11 -25.68 3.88 -27.14
CA LYS A 11 -26.78 3.71 -26.16
C LYS A 11 -26.30 3.27 -24.76
N LYS A 12 -25.00 3.32 -24.48
CA LYS A 12 -24.47 3.10 -23.13
C LYS A 12 -23.92 4.41 -22.58
N ASN A 13 -24.29 4.73 -21.37
CA ASN A 13 -23.67 5.85 -20.65
C ASN A 13 -22.27 5.47 -20.21
N ILE A 14 -21.33 6.42 -20.32
CA ILE A 14 -20.00 6.28 -19.73
C ILE A 14 -20.13 6.59 -18.23
N ASN A 15 -19.49 5.81 -17.40
CA ASN A 15 -19.48 6.04 -15.95
C ASN A 15 -18.93 7.43 -15.64
N PRO A 16 -19.55 8.19 -14.72
CA PRO A 16 -19.07 9.52 -14.33
C PRO A 16 -17.84 9.42 -13.43
N THR A 17 -16.72 8.96 -14.00
CA THR A 17 -15.45 8.76 -13.29
C THR A 17 -14.53 9.95 -13.56
N PRO A 18 -14.32 10.86 -12.59
CA PRO A 18 -13.36 11.95 -12.76
C PRO A 18 -11.93 11.41 -12.67
N VAL A 19 -11.06 11.88 -13.55
CA VAL A 19 -9.61 11.67 -13.47
C VAL A 19 -8.99 12.96 -12.95
N ILE A 20 -8.34 12.88 -11.78
CA ILE A 20 -7.71 14.02 -11.12
C ILE A 20 -6.20 13.84 -11.18
N GLY A 21 -5.51 14.81 -11.79
CA GLY A 21 -4.05 14.89 -11.81
C GLY A 21 -3.56 16.02 -10.89
N GLY A 22 -2.50 15.77 -10.13
CA GLY A 22 -1.86 16.78 -9.30
C GLY A 22 -0.38 16.93 -9.65
N VAL A 23 0.12 18.17 -9.65
CA VAL A 23 1.54 18.48 -9.83
C VAL A 23 2.05 19.19 -8.58
N GLY A 24 3.15 18.68 -8.00
CA GLY A 24 3.79 19.27 -6.84
C GLY A 24 5.27 19.58 -7.09
N LEU A 25 5.79 20.59 -6.38
CA LEU A 25 7.21 20.94 -6.40
C LEU A 25 7.93 20.34 -5.19
N ILE A 26 9.06 19.72 -5.44
CA ILE A 26 9.98 19.26 -4.37
C ILE A 26 10.95 20.40 -4.10
N ASN A 27 10.78 21.10 -2.98
CA ASN A 27 11.57 22.29 -2.63
C ASN A 27 13.01 22.00 -2.17
N LYS A 28 13.35 20.78 -1.83
CA LYS A 28 14.72 20.35 -1.50
C LYS A 28 15.08 19.21 -2.45
N LEU A 29 16.30 19.27 -2.99
CA LEU A 29 16.94 18.15 -3.67
C LEU A 29 17.32 17.01 -2.68
N SER A 30 16.38 16.65 -1.81
CA SER A 30 16.47 15.40 -1.08
C SER A 30 16.29 14.28 -2.09
N LYS A 31 17.11 13.25 -1.98
CA LYS A 31 16.97 12.07 -2.85
C LYS A 31 15.54 11.53 -2.70
N PRO A 32 14.74 11.52 -3.77
CA PRO A 32 13.37 11.01 -3.69
C PRO A 32 13.42 9.54 -3.27
N ILE A 33 12.54 9.15 -2.36
CA ILE A 33 12.35 7.74 -2.05
C ILE A 33 11.40 7.13 -3.07
N GLY A 34 11.63 5.87 -3.40
CA GLY A 34 10.74 5.09 -4.25
C GLY A 34 10.01 4.03 -3.44
N LEU A 35 9.17 3.24 -4.13
CA LEU A 35 8.40 2.17 -3.51
C LEU A 35 9.23 0.90 -3.25
N ASN A 36 10.23 0.58 -4.07
CA ASN A 36 10.95 -0.71 -4.00
C ASN A 36 11.77 -0.84 -2.71
N PHE A 37 11.79 -2.01 -2.09
CA PHE A 37 12.64 -2.33 -0.95
C PHE A 37 14.12 -2.08 -1.23
N LYS A 38 14.83 -1.51 -0.27
CA LYS A 38 16.21 -1.03 -0.43
C LYS A 38 17.26 -1.84 0.32
N LYS A 39 16.86 -2.55 1.39
CA LYS A 39 17.82 -3.19 2.29
C LYS A 39 17.27 -4.50 2.86
N ASN A 40 18.13 -5.48 3.06
CA ASN A 40 17.78 -6.71 3.78
C ASN A 40 17.66 -6.46 5.29
N LYS A 41 16.75 -7.16 5.95
CA LYS A 41 16.49 -7.08 7.40
C LYS A 41 16.05 -5.69 7.88
N SER A 42 15.46 -4.89 6.99
CA SER A 42 14.74 -3.67 7.36
C SER A 42 13.40 -4.02 7.99
N ILE A 43 12.93 -3.19 8.90
CA ILE A 43 11.60 -3.34 9.50
C ILE A 43 10.56 -2.78 8.55
N ILE A 44 9.41 -3.47 8.47
CA ILE A 44 8.23 -3.01 7.72
C ILE A 44 7.15 -2.62 8.70
N ILE A 45 6.70 -1.38 8.58
CA ILE A 45 5.59 -0.85 9.38
C ILE A 45 4.43 -0.40 8.49
N ILE A 46 3.21 -0.58 9.00
CA ILE A 46 2.00 0.06 8.46
C ILE A 46 1.71 1.29 9.30
N ILE A 47 1.42 2.40 8.65
CA ILE A 47 0.79 3.58 9.24
C ILE A 47 -0.68 3.56 8.86
N GLY A 48 -1.58 3.85 9.83
CA GLY A 48 -3.03 3.79 9.64
C GLY A 48 -3.63 2.44 10.04
N LYS A 49 -4.90 2.46 10.44
CA LYS A 49 -5.61 1.25 10.92
C LYS A 49 -6.12 0.41 9.75
N THR A 50 -6.02 -0.89 9.89
CA THR A 50 -6.68 -1.88 9.03
C THR A 50 -8.00 -2.28 9.67
N PHE A 51 -9.10 -2.05 8.97
CA PHE A 51 -10.46 -2.48 9.35
C PHE A 51 -10.90 -3.71 8.56
N GLY A 52 -10.25 -3.98 7.43
CA GLY A 52 -10.49 -5.13 6.58
C GLY A 52 -11.66 -4.95 5.62
N HIS A 53 -11.86 -3.75 5.11
CA HIS A 53 -12.96 -3.45 4.19
C HIS A 53 -12.77 -4.14 2.83
N LEU A 54 -13.65 -5.09 2.52
CA LEU A 54 -13.60 -5.87 1.27
C LEU A 54 -14.66 -5.46 0.23
N GLU A 55 -15.73 -4.80 0.64
CA GLU A 55 -16.77 -4.37 -0.31
C GLU A 55 -16.18 -3.43 -1.37
N GLN A 56 -16.61 -3.56 -2.63
CA GLN A 56 -16.07 -2.83 -3.78
C GLN A 56 -14.57 -3.08 -4.06
N SER A 57 -13.94 -4.03 -3.39
CA SER A 57 -12.50 -4.30 -3.54
C SER A 57 -12.16 -5.06 -4.82
N CYS A 58 -10.93 -4.89 -5.29
CA CYS A 58 -10.36 -5.70 -6.36
C CYS A 58 -10.44 -7.20 -6.04
N PHE A 59 -10.27 -7.58 -4.77
CA PHE A 59 -10.33 -8.99 -4.35
C PHE A 59 -11.69 -9.62 -4.65
N LEU A 60 -12.80 -8.99 -4.26
CA LEU A 60 -14.13 -9.51 -4.52
C LEU A 60 -14.48 -9.49 -6.01
N LYS A 61 -14.09 -8.42 -6.69
CA LYS A 61 -14.35 -8.27 -8.11
C LYS A 61 -13.67 -9.35 -8.95
N GLU A 62 -12.34 -9.53 -8.75
CA GLU A 62 -11.54 -10.42 -9.59
C GLU A 62 -11.71 -11.90 -9.24
N ASN A 63 -11.97 -12.25 -7.98
CA ASN A 63 -12.10 -13.65 -7.56
C ASN A 63 -13.53 -14.16 -7.54
N TYR A 64 -14.51 -13.28 -7.32
CA TYR A 64 -15.91 -13.68 -7.12
C TYR A 64 -16.88 -12.97 -8.07
N SER A 65 -16.41 -12.06 -8.91
CA SER A 65 -17.26 -11.22 -9.78
C SER A 65 -18.32 -10.42 -9.01
N ILE A 66 -18.03 -10.10 -7.74
CA ILE A 66 -18.88 -9.28 -6.87
C ILE A 66 -18.40 -7.84 -6.96
N ASN A 67 -19.32 -6.94 -7.32
CA ASN A 67 -19.06 -5.50 -7.44
C ASN A 67 -20.15 -4.71 -6.70
N ASP A 68 -20.55 -5.18 -5.54
CA ASP A 68 -21.59 -4.62 -4.70
C ASP A 68 -21.04 -4.15 -3.35
N GLY A 69 -21.84 -3.37 -2.63
CA GLY A 69 -21.53 -2.86 -1.30
C GLY A 69 -21.16 -1.39 -1.29
N MET A 70 -20.72 -0.91 -0.16
CA MET A 70 -20.33 0.47 0.06
C MET A 70 -18.81 0.62 -0.11
N PRO A 71 -18.31 1.76 -0.60
CA PRO A 71 -16.88 2.04 -0.57
C PRO A 71 -16.37 2.18 0.87
N PRO A 72 -15.05 2.03 1.12
CA PRO A 72 -14.50 2.22 2.45
C PRO A 72 -14.75 3.64 2.97
N GLU A 73 -14.97 3.75 4.28
CA GLU A 73 -15.18 5.06 4.93
C GLU A 73 -13.92 5.92 4.83
N VAL A 74 -14.10 7.17 4.43
CA VAL A 74 -13.01 8.16 4.33
C VAL A 74 -13.01 9.07 5.55
N ASN A 75 -11.93 9.05 6.33
CA ASN A 75 -11.68 9.98 7.42
C ASN A 75 -10.57 10.97 7.02
N LEU A 76 -10.99 12.15 6.53
CA LEU A 76 -10.06 13.16 6.01
C LEU A 76 -9.04 13.66 7.05
N LEU A 77 -9.39 13.66 8.34
CA LEU A 77 -8.45 14.05 9.39
C LEU A 77 -7.35 13.00 9.59
N ASN A 78 -7.73 11.72 9.63
CA ASN A 78 -6.76 10.64 9.72
C ASN A 78 -5.88 10.58 8.46
N GLU A 79 -6.47 10.73 7.29
CA GLU A 79 -5.77 10.79 6.00
C GLU A 79 -4.68 11.85 6.03
N LYS A 80 -5.05 13.08 6.39
CA LYS A 80 -4.11 14.21 6.52
C LYS A 80 -3.03 13.94 7.56
N ASN A 81 -3.38 13.49 8.75
CA ASN A 81 -2.44 13.30 9.85
C ASN A 81 -1.44 12.19 9.53
N ASN A 82 -1.90 11.08 8.94
CA ASN A 82 -1.04 9.99 8.52
C ASN A 82 -0.09 10.44 7.40
N GLY A 83 -0.60 11.10 6.36
CA GLY A 83 0.20 11.59 5.24
C GLY A 83 1.24 12.64 5.68
N ASP A 84 0.86 13.63 6.48
CA ASP A 84 1.77 14.65 7.02
C ASP A 84 2.89 14.02 7.88
N THR A 85 2.55 12.97 8.64
CA THR A 85 3.51 12.25 9.47
C THR A 85 4.50 11.46 8.61
N VAL A 86 4.02 10.73 7.62
CA VAL A 86 4.86 9.99 6.67
C VAL A 86 5.80 10.96 5.94
N LEU A 87 5.28 12.08 5.45
CA LEU A 87 6.09 13.11 4.79
C LEU A 87 7.23 13.62 5.68
N LYS A 88 6.96 13.91 6.96
CA LYS A 88 7.98 14.34 7.93
C LYS A 88 9.05 13.27 8.15
N LEU A 89 8.65 12.00 8.30
CA LEU A 89 9.61 10.90 8.43
C LEU A 89 10.52 10.75 7.21
N ILE A 90 9.96 10.95 6.00
CA ILE A 90 10.73 10.95 4.75
C ILE A 90 11.70 12.13 4.70
N GLN A 91 11.24 13.35 5.02
CA GLN A 91 12.08 14.57 5.03
C GLN A 91 13.24 14.48 6.00
N ASP A 92 13.06 13.77 7.11
CA ASP A 92 14.08 13.52 8.12
C ASP A 92 15.00 12.33 7.80
N ASN A 93 14.87 11.73 6.61
CA ASN A 93 15.65 10.59 6.13
C ASN A 93 15.55 9.33 7.02
N LEU A 94 14.41 9.12 7.67
CA LEU A 94 14.15 7.98 8.54
C LEU A 94 13.53 6.79 7.79
N VAL A 95 13.07 7.00 6.53
CA VAL A 95 12.38 6.03 5.69
C VAL A 95 13.25 5.68 4.49
N LEU A 96 13.36 4.38 4.18
CA LEU A 96 14.12 3.87 3.03
C LEU A 96 13.26 3.81 1.76
N SER A 97 12.04 3.31 1.89
CA SER A 97 11.03 3.25 0.83
C SER A 97 9.63 3.36 1.42
N SER A 98 8.66 3.81 0.61
CA SER A 98 7.28 3.98 1.03
C SER A 98 6.33 3.67 -0.10
N HIS A 99 5.17 3.12 0.24
CA HIS A 99 4.05 2.89 -0.67
C HIS A 99 2.73 3.18 0.05
N ASP A 100 1.76 3.73 -0.65
CA ASP A 100 0.38 3.79 -0.18
C ASP A 100 -0.28 2.41 -0.30
N ILE A 101 -1.22 2.11 0.57
CA ILE A 101 -2.04 0.89 0.47
C ILE A 101 -3.37 1.30 -0.16
N SER A 102 -3.59 0.88 -1.39
CA SER A 102 -4.78 1.22 -2.18
C SER A 102 -5.43 -0.04 -2.78
N ASN A 103 -5.65 -0.09 -4.09
CA ASN A 103 -6.29 -1.22 -4.76
C ASN A 103 -5.56 -2.55 -4.52
N GLY A 104 -6.32 -3.58 -4.17
CA GLY A 104 -5.79 -4.90 -3.84
C GLY A 104 -5.22 -5.05 -2.43
N GLY A 105 -5.23 -3.95 -1.64
CA GLY A 105 -4.87 -3.95 -0.23
C GLY A 105 -3.38 -4.14 0.06
N LEU A 106 -3.10 -4.57 1.28
CA LEU A 106 -1.75 -4.73 1.81
C LEU A 106 -0.89 -5.70 0.98
N ILE A 107 -1.45 -6.82 0.55
CA ILE A 107 -0.69 -7.86 -0.14
C ILE A 107 -0.19 -7.40 -1.52
N VAL A 108 -1.01 -6.61 -2.23
CA VAL A 108 -0.61 -6.06 -3.53
C VAL A 108 0.47 -5.02 -3.35
N ALA A 109 0.33 -4.09 -2.40
CA ALA A 109 1.38 -3.10 -2.10
C ALA A 109 2.72 -3.76 -1.72
N LEU A 110 2.71 -4.84 -0.91
CA LEU A 110 3.92 -5.62 -0.59
C LEU A 110 4.52 -6.30 -1.83
N ALA A 111 3.68 -6.83 -2.72
CA ALA A 111 4.13 -7.43 -3.98
C ALA A 111 4.77 -6.37 -4.88
N GLU A 112 4.16 -5.22 -5.06
CA GLU A 112 4.69 -4.11 -5.86
C GLU A 112 6.03 -3.60 -5.33
N MET A 113 6.19 -3.49 -4.00
CA MET A 113 7.47 -3.15 -3.38
C MET A 113 8.56 -4.21 -3.63
N SER A 114 8.16 -5.48 -3.84
CA SER A 114 9.08 -6.61 -4.05
C SER A 114 9.47 -6.82 -5.50
N ILE A 115 8.56 -6.59 -6.47
CA ILE A 115 8.68 -7.02 -7.88
C ILE A 115 9.95 -6.48 -8.55
N TYR A 116 10.30 -5.22 -8.35
CA TYR A 116 11.50 -4.59 -8.92
C TYR A 116 12.62 -4.39 -7.90
N SER A 117 12.57 -5.14 -6.80
CA SER A 117 13.58 -5.13 -5.75
C SER A 117 14.41 -6.43 -5.76
N ASN A 118 15.63 -6.34 -5.25
CA ASN A 118 16.43 -7.53 -4.91
C ASN A 118 15.95 -8.18 -3.60
N TYR A 119 15.00 -7.55 -2.91
CA TYR A 119 14.49 -7.96 -1.61
C TYR A 119 13.00 -8.25 -1.71
N GLY A 120 12.57 -9.31 -1.03
CA GLY A 120 11.19 -9.57 -0.70
C GLY A 120 10.91 -9.18 0.75
N VAL A 121 9.90 -9.79 1.34
CA VAL A 121 9.45 -9.46 2.68
C VAL A 121 8.89 -10.68 3.38
N LYS A 122 9.11 -10.79 4.68
CA LYS A 122 8.45 -11.75 5.56
C LYS A 122 7.52 -11.01 6.51
N ILE A 123 6.24 -11.36 6.45
CA ILE A 123 5.16 -10.74 7.23
C ILE A 123 4.67 -11.72 8.30
N HIS A 124 4.54 -11.23 9.50
CA HIS A 124 3.92 -11.96 10.61
C HIS A 124 2.40 -11.98 10.47
N LYS A 125 1.76 -13.04 10.95
CA LYS A 125 0.30 -13.07 11.04
C LYS A 125 -0.21 -12.00 12.00
N PRO A 126 -1.30 -11.28 11.65
CA PRO A 126 -1.90 -10.31 12.56
C PRO A 126 -2.44 -11.00 13.82
N LYS A 127 -2.11 -10.46 14.98
CA LYS A 127 -2.50 -11.07 16.29
C LYS A 127 -3.97 -10.87 16.64
N LYS A 128 -4.67 -9.92 16.01
CA LYS A 128 -6.00 -9.45 16.43
C LYS A 128 -7.12 -9.66 15.42
N LEU A 129 -6.80 -9.94 14.16
CA LEU A 129 -7.81 -10.16 13.12
C LEU A 129 -8.00 -11.65 12.92
N THR A 130 -9.24 -12.09 12.87
CA THR A 130 -9.62 -13.49 12.64
C THR A 130 -9.64 -13.87 11.17
N ASN A 131 -9.81 -12.87 10.28
CA ASN A 131 -9.90 -13.07 8.83
C ASN A 131 -8.67 -12.51 8.12
N LEU A 132 -7.82 -13.40 7.61
CA LEU A 132 -6.62 -13.01 6.87
C LEU A 132 -6.93 -12.32 5.54
N PHE A 133 -8.03 -12.68 4.86
CA PHE A 133 -8.42 -12.01 3.62
C PHE A 133 -8.78 -10.53 3.85
N GLU A 134 -9.50 -10.23 4.93
CA GLU A 134 -9.79 -8.86 5.32
C GLU A 134 -8.52 -8.07 5.63
N TYR A 135 -7.56 -8.67 6.32
CA TYR A 135 -6.31 -8.00 6.65
C TYR A 135 -5.45 -7.71 5.42
N PHE A 136 -5.27 -8.70 4.56
CA PHE A 136 -4.34 -8.61 3.44
C PHE A 136 -4.94 -7.97 2.19
N PHE A 137 -6.24 -8.12 1.94
CA PHE A 137 -6.93 -7.62 0.75
C PHE A 137 -7.88 -6.47 1.01
N GLY A 138 -8.12 -6.10 2.28
CA GLY A 138 -8.95 -4.94 2.61
C GLY A 138 -8.37 -3.65 2.03
N GLU A 139 -9.24 -2.80 1.47
CA GLU A 139 -8.87 -1.56 0.79
C GLU A 139 -9.22 -0.32 1.63
N ASP A 140 -8.96 -0.40 2.93
CA ASP A 140 -9.15 0.73 3.86
C ASP A 140 -8.28 1.93 3.46
N GLN A 141 -8.80 3.14 3.67
CA GLN A 141 -8.17 4.39 3.27
C GLN A 141 -7.09 4.87 4.25
N GLY A 142 -6.21 5.77 3.79
CA GLY A 142 -5.24 6.48 4.61
C GLY A 142 -4.14 5.62 5.22
N ARG A 143 -3.74 4.54 4.54
CA ARG A 143 -2.70 3.62 5.00
C ARG A 143 -1.45 3.71 4.14
N TYR A 144 -0.29 3.57 4.81
CA TYR A 144 1.02 3.60 4.16
C TYR A 144 1.91 2.48 4.67
N LEU A 145 2.67 1.88 3.76
CA LEU A 145 3.79 0.98 4.07
C LEU A 145 5.09 1.77 4.10
N LEU A 146 5.90 1.55 5.13
CA LEU A 146 7.23 2.14 5.25
C LEU A 146 8.26 1.04 5.49
N GLU A 147 9.34 1.06 4.72
CA GLU A 147 10.58 0.36 5.02
C GLU A 147 11.49 1.26 5.84
N ILE A 148 11.97 0.79 6.97
CA ILE A 148 12.82 1.57 7.89
C ILE A 148 14.00 0.76 8.38
N GLU A 149 15.12 1.41 8.66
CA GLU A 149 16.25 0.75 9.32
C GLU A 149 15.92 0.45 10.79
N SER A 150 16.34 -0.72 11.28
CA SER A 150 16.09 -1.14 12.67
C SER A 150 16.62 -0.14 13.70
N LYS A 151 17.73 0.54 13.41
CA LYS A 151 18.29 1.59 14.29
C LYS A 151 17.38 2.80 14.48
N ASN A 152 16.51 3.08 13.50
CA ASN A 152 15.59 4.22 13.51
C ASN A 152 14.24 3.90 14.16
N PHE A 153 13.95 2.62 14.41
CA PHE A 153 12.61 2.18 14.86
C PHE A 153 12.17 2.88 16.15
N SER A 154 13.03 2.95 17.19
CA SER A 154 12.67 3.57 18.46
C SER A 154 12.34 5.06 18.34
N GLU A 155 13.05 5.78 17.48
CA GLU A 155 12.79 7.20 17.21
C GLU A 155 11.46 7.38 16.47
N ILE A 156 11.22 6.57 15.44
CA ILE A 156 9.98 6.59 14.66
C ILE A 156 8.79 6.24 15.57
N GLU A 157 8.90 5.17 16.34
CA GLU A 157 7.86 4.75 17.30
C GLU A 157 7.50 5.87 18.27
N LYS A 158 8.49 6.54 18.85
CA LYS A 158 8.27 7.69 19.75
C LYS A 158 7.50 8.81 19.05
N ARG A 159 7.86 9.15 17.81
CA ARG A 159 7.16 10.19 17.03
C ARG A 159 5.73 9.82 16.74
N LEU A 160 5.48 8.57 16.31
CA LEU A 160 4.14 8.08 16.01
C LEU A 160 3.23 8.12 17.25
N ARG A 161 3.74 7.65 18.40
CA ARG A 161 3.03 7.72 19.69
C ARG A 161 2.71 9.16 20.09
N ASN A 162 3.67 10.07 20.01
CA ASN A 162 3.50 11.48 20.37
C ASN A 162 2.47 12.18 19.47
N SER A 163 2.37 11.78 18.21
CA SER A 163 1.40 12.32 17.25
C SER A 163 0.06 11.57 17.26
N ASN A 164 -0.10 10.56 18.14
CA ASN A 164 -1.28 9.70 18.22
C ASN A 164 -1.61 9.01 16.88
N ILE A 165 -0.57 8.62 16.13
CA ILE A 165 -0.69 7.91 14.86
C ILE A 165 -0.66 6.42 15.12
N TYR A 166 -1.66 5.70 14.59
CA TYR A 166 -1.69 4.24 14.65
C TYR A 166 -0.65 3.64 13.70
N TYR A 167 0.08 2.63 14.19
CA TYR A 167 1.07 1.89 13.41
C TYR A 167 1.15 0.44 13.86
N GLU A 168 1.62 -0.41 12.97
CA GLU A 168 1.96 -1.81 13.26
C GLU A 168 3.32 -2.15 12.67
N ASN A 169 4.17 -2.84 13.43
CA ASN A 169 5.32 -3.55 12.89
C ASN A 169 4.83 -4.91 12.41
N ILE A 170 4.83 -5.11 11.10
CA ILE A 170 4.25 -6.28 10.46
C ILE A 170 5.27 -7.31 9.99
N GLY A 171 6.55 -6.98 10.00
CA GLY A 171 7.58 -7.90 9.54
C GLY A 171 8.88 -7.22 9.15
N PHE A 172 9.63 -7.87 8.28
CA PHE A 172 10.93 -7.39 7.83
C PHE A 172 11.24 -7.83 6.41
N THR A 173 12.11 -7.10 5.74
CA THR A 173 12.62 -7.46 4.41
C THR A 173 13.54 -8.68 4.49
N GLN A 174 13.44 -9.55 3.49
CA GLN A 174 14.29 -10.73 3.30
C GLN A 174 14.73 -10.86 1.83
N GLU A 175 15.52 -11.88 1.51
CA GLU A 175 15.93 -12.12 0.13
C GLU A 175 14.88 -12.91 -0.65
N ASN A 176 14.66 -12.55 -1.89
CA ASN A 176 14.00 -13.34 -2.95
C ASN A 176 12.54 -13.74 -2.77
N TYR A 177 11.91 -13.57 -1.62
CA TYR A 177 10.55 -14.07 -1.39
C TYR A 177 9.65 -13.04 -0.70
N LEU A 178 8.40 -12.96 -1.16
CA LEU A 178 7.29 -12.47 -0.35
C LEU A 178 6.72 -13.68 0.40
N GLU A 179 6.69 -13.58 1.73
CA GLU A 179 6.26 -14.65 2.62
C GLU A 179 5.30 -14.10 3.67
N ILE A 180 4.15 -14.73 3.81
CA ILE A 180 3.27 -14.58 4.96
C ILE A 180 3.44 -15.84 5.79
N GLU A 181 3.81 -15.69 7.05
CA GLU A 181 4.15 -16.79 7.95
C GLU A 181 3.07 -17.87 7.98
N ASP A 182 3.46 -19.11 7.63
CA ASP A 182 2.62 -20.31 7.52
C ASP A 182 1.45 -20.24 6.51
N GLU A 183 1.36 -19.21 5.66
CA GLU A 183 0.24 -19.05 4.72
C GLU A 183 0.67 -19.00 3.26
N LEU A 184 1.66 -18.20 2.94
CA LEU A 184 2.08 -17.94 1.57
C LEU A 184 3.59 -17.78 1.47
N LYS A 185 4.18 -18.35 0.42
CA LYS A 185 5.54 -18.04 0.01
C LYS A 185 5.63 -18.03 -1.51
N ILE A 186 5.97 -16.88 -2.07
CA ILE A 186 6.11 -16.69 -3.51
C ILE A 186 7.44 -16.00 -3.82
N SER A 187 8.14 -16.42 -4.88
CA SER A 187 9.39 -15.78 -5.25
C SER A 187 9.17 -14.44 -5.95
N ASN A 188 10.10 -13.50 -5.77
CA ASN A 188 10.07 -12.23 -6.49
C ASN A 188 10.11 -12.44 -8.01
N LYS A 189 10.77 -13.50 -8.49
CA LYS A 189 10.80 -13.85 -9.91
C LYS A 189 9.41 -14.22 -10.44
N ASP A 190 8.66 -14.99 -9.66
CA ASP A 190 7.31 -15.40 -10.06
C ASP A 190 6.36 -14.19 -10.00
N LEU A 191 6.48 -13.33 -8.98
CA LEU A 191 5.75 -12.06 -8.92
C LEU A 191 6.04 -11.18 -10.15
N PHE A 192 7.31 -11.00 -10.48
CA PHE A 192 7.73 -10.25 -11.66
C PHE A 192 7.16 -10.85 -12.96
N LYS A 193 7.24 -12.17 -13.11
CA LYS A 193 6.72 -12.87 -14.28
C LYS A 193 5.22 -12.66 -14.43
N ILE A 194 4.45 -12.90 -13.36
CA ILE A 194 2.98 -12.73 -13.36
C ILE A 194 2.61 -11.28 -13.70
N ASN A 195 3.27 -10.31 -13.08
CA ASN A 195 3.00 -8.89 -13.30
C ASN A 195 3.24 -8.45 -14.74
N ASN A 196 4.19 -9.07 -15.47
CA ASN A 196 4.53 -8.67 -16.83
C ASN A 196 3.85 -9.54 -17.92
N GLU A 197 3.34 -10.72 -17.59
CA GLU A 197 2.72 -11.63 -18.57
C GLU A 197 1.44 -11.06 -19.21
N TRP A 198 0.69 -10.25 -18.50
CA TRP A 198 -0.54 -9.66 -19.05
C TRP A 198 -0.24 -8.75 -20.24
N PHE A 199 0.87 -8.03 -20.21
CA PHE A 199 1.28 -7.13 -21.29
C PHE A 199 1.60 -7.87 -22.59
N ASN A 200 2.07 -9.11 -22.49
CA ASN A 200 2.39 -9.95 -23.65
C ASN A 200 1.16 -10.61 -24.27
N LYS A 201 -0.02 -10.48 -23.65
CA LYS A 201 -1.30 -11.02 -24.12
C LYS A 201 -2.18 -9.98 -24.81
N TYR A 202 -1.73 -8.73 -24.86
CA TYR A 202 -2.32 -7.62 -25.59
C TYR A 202 -1.59 -7.42 -26.92
#